data_2285a6327787eb323f60e33cc5767f80
#
_entry.id   2285a6327787eb323f60e33cc5767f80
#
_cell.length_a   1.000
_cell.length_b   1.000
_cell.length_c   1.000
_cell.angle_alpha   90.00
_cell.angle_beta   90.00
_cell.angle_gamma   90.00
#
_symmetry.space_group_name_H-M   'P 1'
#
loop_
_entity.id
_entity.type
_entity.pdbx_description
1 polymer ?
#
loop_
_entity_poly.entity_id
_entity_poly.type
_entity_poly.pdbx_seq_one_letter_code
_entity_poly.pdbx_strand_id
1 'polypeptide(L)'
;MPNVLVYNSFKDKLQNTYYEKAEIEKIKFHGSLQSFGFLFSELIEKGYIEAPKRNGNNNKSEISRMILEHFEFMSKEEQPKPEDIRKTLFTENKLSADKQNLFKIPESKIINTD
;
A
#
# COMPACT_ATOMS: atom_id res chain seq x y z
N MET A 1 -34.19 -11.84 -13.02
CA MET A 1 -34.32 -11.17 -12.89
C MET A 1 -34.16 -10.55 -12.54
N PRO A 2 -33.61 -11.18 -12.55
CA PRO A 2 -33.36 -10.61 -12.44
C PRO A 2 -32.83 -10.38 -12.18
N ASN A 3 -32.71 -11.28 -12.71
CA ASN A 3 -32.48 -10.65 -12.65
C ASN A 3 -31.92 -10.50 -12.46
N VAL A 4 -31.68 -11.49 -12.88
CA VAL A 4 -31.50 -10.97 -12.90
C VAL A 4 -31.08 -10.49 -12.85
N LEU A 5 -30.62 -10.94 -13.12
CA LEU A 5 -30.50 -10.14 -13.18
C LEU A 5 -30.28 -9.76 -12.87
N VAL A 6 -30.01 -10.54 -13.23
CA VAL A 6 -30.09 -9.69 -13.09
C VAL A 6 -29.68 -9.53 -12.61
N TYR A 7 -29.25 -9.83 -12.29
CA TYR A 7 -28.96 -9.33 -11.78
C TYR A 7 -28.52 -9.34 -11.41
N ASN A 8 -28.04 -10.16 -12.43
CA ASN A 8 -27.97 -9.61 -12.38
C ASN A 8 -27.65 -9.05 -12.28
N SER A 9 -27.31 -9.76 -12.69
CA SER A 9 -27.42 -8.88 -12.86
C SER A 9 -27.18 -8.40 -12.53
N PHE A 10 -26.85 -8.72 -12.16
CA PHE A 10 -26.78 -7.89 -11.87
C PHE A 10 -26.47 -8.04 -11.27
N LYS A 11 -26.36 -8.76 -11.77
CA LYS A 11 -26.45 -8.47 -11.46
C LYS A 11 -26.11 -8.21 -11.34
N ASP A 12 -25.48 -8.99 -11.69
CA ASP A 12 -25.59 -8.45 -11.85
C ASP A 12 -25.17 -7.92 -11.81
N LYS A 13 -24.73 -8.31 -11.96
CA LYS A 13 -24.73 -7.51 -12.13
C LYS A 13 -24.42 -7.15 -11.74
N LEU A 14 -23.93 -7.78 -11.98
CA LEU A 14 -23.98 -7.10 -11.82
C LEU A 14 -23.62 -7.18 -11.34
N GLN A 15 -23.27 -7.70 -11.48
CA GLN A 15 -23.32 -7.46 -11.24
C GLN A 15 -22.72 -7.25 -11.16
N ASN A 16 -22.11 -7.71 -11.54
CA ASN A 16 -22.02 -7.13 -11.71
C ASN A 16 -21.44 -6.89 -11.74
N THR A 17 -21.06 -7.19 -11.99
CA THR A 17 -20.95 -6.49 -12.12
C THR A 17 -20.66 -5.97 -11.82
N TYR A 18 -20.22 -6.30 -12.06
CA TYR A 18 -20.13 -5.33 -11.85
C TYR A 18 -19.78 -4.99 -11.23
N TYR A 19 -19.40 -5.32 -11.26
CA TYR A 19 -19.03 -4.75 -10.77
C TYR A 19 -18.21 -4.51 -10.74
N GLU A 20 -17.89 -4.87 -11.14
CA GLU A 20 -17.25 -4.52 -11.38
C GLU A 20 -16.21 -4.28 -11.14
N LYS A 21 -15.58 -4.92 -11.67
CA LYS A 21 -14.47 -4.49 -11.27
C LYS A 21 -14.39 -3.12 -11.22
N ALA A 22 -14.92 -2.73 -10.39
CA ALA A 22 -15.03 -1.37 -10.20
C ALA A 22 -13.67 -0.81 -10.08
N GLU A 23 -13.45 0.32 -10.62
CA GLU A 23 -12.28 0.95 -10.41
C GLU A 23 -12.26 1.46 -9.04
N ILE A 24 -11.45 0.85 -8.18
CA ILE A 24 -11.25 1.34 -6.84
C ILE A 24 -10.38 2.56 -6.95
N GLU A 25 -10.85 3.65 -6.41
CA GLU A 25 -10.06 4.86 -6.39
C GLU A 25 -8.90 4.67 -5.43
N LYS A 26 -7.68 4.97 -5.88
CA LYS A 26 -6.49 4.75 -5.08
C LYS A 26 -6.04 6.05 -4.44
N ILE A 27 -5.28 5.89 -3.36
CA ILE A 27 -4.68 7.03 -2.69
C ILE A 27 -3.48 7.48 -3.51
N LYS A 28 -3.45 8.75 -3.88
CA LYS A 28 -2.37 9.27 -4.71
C LYS A 28 -1.23 9.74 -3.84
N PHE A 29 -0.04 9.24 -4.12
CA PHE A 29 1.16 9.63 -3.39
C PHE A 29 2.06 10.46 -4.28
N HIS A 30 2.45 11.62 -3.78
CA HIS A 30 3.37 12.52 -4.46
C HIS A 30 4.72 12.43 -3.76
N GLY A 31 5.74 11.99 -4.48
CA GLY A 31 7.05 11.80 -3.92
C GLY A 31 7.72 10.61 -4.55
N SER A 32 8.95 10.33 -4.15
CA SER A 32 9.70 9.24 -4.72
C SER A 32 9.28 7.91 -4.11
N LEU A 33 9.50 6.82 -4.85
CA LEU A 33 9.25 5.49 -4.34
C LEU A 33 10.09 5.20 -3.10
N GLN A 34 11.33 5.69 -3.08
CA GLN A 34 12.19 5.48 -1.92
C GLN A 34 11.63 6.16 -0.68
N SER A 35 11.11 7.38 -0.85
CA SER A 35 10.48 8.09 0.27
C SER A 35 9.26 7.36 0.78
N PHE A 36 8.43 6.88 -0.13
CA PHE A 36 7.24 6.13 0.27
C PHE A 36 7.63 4.87 1.02
N GLY A 37 8.59 4.13 0.46
CA GLY A 37 9.02 2.88 1.08
C GLY A 37 9.57 3.09 2.48
N PHE A 38 10.34 4.16 2.65
CA PHE A 38 10.89 4.46 3.96
C PHE A 38 9.78 4.82 4.95
N LEU A 39 8.87 5.70 4.54
CA LEU A 39 7.76 6.08 5.40
C LEU A 39 6.91 4.89 5.79
N PHE A 40 6.56 4.07 4.81
CA PHE A 40 5.73 2.92 5.07
C PHE A 40 6.41 1.94 6.02
N SER A 41 7.71 1.72 5.81
CA SER A 41 8.49 0.85 6.69
C SER A 41 8.56 1.40 8.11
N GLU A 42 8.72 2.72 8.24
CA GLU A 42 8.73 3.34 9.56
C GLU A 42 7.40 3.15 10.27
N LEU A 43 6.30 3.29 9.55
CA LEU A 43 4.99 3.09 10.16
C LEU A 43 4.82 1.68 10.70
N ILE A 44 5.36 0.71 9.98
CA ILE A 44 5.29 -0.68 10.43
C ILE A 44 6.24 -0.90 11.62
N GLU A 45 7.47 -0.46 11.50
CA GLU A 45 8.49 -0.74 12.51
C GLU A 45 8.25 0.02 13.80
N LYS A 46 7.62 1.18 13.72
CA LYS A 46 7.33 1.97 14.91
C LYS A 46 5.97 1.61 15.53
N GLY A 47 5.27 0.66 14.96
CA GLY A 47 4.07 0.13 15.56
C GLY A 47 2.77 0.83 15.22
N TYR A 48 2.77 1.71 14.22
CA TYR A 48 1.54 2.41 13.84
C TYR A 48 0.60 1.55 13.00
N ILE A 49 1.18 0.68 12.17
CA ILE A 49 0.37 -0.22 11.36
C ILE A 49 0.97 -1.61 11.42
N GLU A 50 0.12 -2.59 11.17
CA GLU A 50 0.55 -3.97 11.10
C GLU A 50 0.45 -4.41 9.65
N ALA A 51 1.41 -5.22 9.23
CA ALA A 51 1.47 -5.69 7.86
C ALA A 51 1.52 -7.20 7.84
N PRO A 52 1.17 -7.82 6.71
CA PRO A 52 1.24 -9.28 6.61
C PRO A 52 2.62 -9.81 6.95
N LYS A 53 2.65 -10.93 7.65
CA LYS A 53 3.89 -11.57 8.04
C LYS A 53 3.96 -12.98 7.51
N ARG A 54 5.18 -13.46 7.37
CA ARG A 54 5.43 -14.82 6.95
C ARG A 54 6.58 -15.35 7.77
N ASN A 55 6.33 -16.44 8.50
CA ASN A 55 7.33 -17.03 9.39
C ASN A 55 7.90 -16.02 10.37
N GLY A 56 7.03 -15.16 10.90
CA GLY A 56 7.43 -14.16 11.90
C GLY A 56 8.06 -12.91 11.35
N ASN A 57 8.32 -12.86 10.05
CA ASN A 57 8.94 -11.70 9.42
C ASN A 57 7.95 -11.00 8.51
N ASN A 58 8.20 -9.71 8.25
CA ASN A 58 7.35 -8.97 7.34
C ASN A 58 7.37 -9.59 5.95
N ASN A 59 6.19 -9.80 5.38
CA ASN A 59 6.06 -10.40 4.06
C ASN A 59 6.12 -9.29 3.01
N LYS A 60 7.34 -8.99 2.55
CA LYS A 60 7.56 -7.85 1.66
C LYS A 60 6.81 -7.98 0.34
N SER A 61 6.72 -9.20 -0.18
CA SER A 61 6.01 -9.41 -1.44
C SER A 61 4.54 -9.09 -1.31
N GLU A 62 3.92 -9.57 -0.24
CA GLU A 62 2.50 -9.29 -0.02
C GLU A 62 2.25 -7.83 0.28
N ILE A 63 3.14 -7.22 1.08
CA ILE A 63 3.05 -5.79 1.37
C ILE A 63 3.10 -4.98 0.08
N SER A 64 4.04 -5.34 -0.81
CA SER A 64 4.19 -4.63 -2.08
C SER A 64 2.93 -4.73 -2.94
N ARG A 65 2.34 -5.92 -2.98
CA ARG A 65 1.12 -6.14 -3.74
C ARG A 65 -0.02 -5.29 -3.19
N MET A 66 -0.15 -5.25 -1.87
CA MET A 66 -1.21 -4.48 -1.24
C MET A 66 -1.02 -2.98 -1.43
N ILE A 67 0.23 -2.53 -1.39
CA ILE A 67 0.50 -1.12 -1.65
C ILE A 67 0.02 -0.74 -3.04
N LEU A 68 0.30 -1.57 -4.04
CA LEU A 68 -0.12 -1.26 -5.40
C LEU A 68 -1.61 -1.35 -5.60
N GLU A 69 -2.30 -2.12 -4.75
CA GLU A 69 -3.76 -2.16 -4.80
C GLU A 69 -4.39 -0.86 -4.34
N HIS A 70 -3.73 -0.14 -3.44
CA HIS A 70 -4.36 0.98 -2.77
C HIS A 70 -3.70 2.33 -3.03
N PHE A 71 -2.52 2.34 -3.62
CA PHE A 71 -1.78 3.58 -3.86
C PHE A 71 -1.41 3.73 -5.33
N GLU A 72 -1.44 4.99 -5.77
CA GLU A 72 -1.02 5.36 -7.11
C GLU A 72 0.12 6.35 -6.96
N PHE A 73 1.23 6.12 -7.68
CA PHE A 73 2.43 6.94 -7.52
C PHE A 73 2.49 7.97 -8.62
N MET A 74 2.31 9.24 -8.23
CA MET A 74 2.09 10.32 -9.18
C MET A 74 3.38 10.86 -9.78
N SER A 75 4.52 10.53 -9.19
CA SER A 75 5.80 11.02 -9.72
C SER A 75 6.32 10.15 -10.86
N LYS A 76 5.62 9.08 -11.21
CA LYS A 76 6.05 8.19 -12.27
C LYS A 76 5.01 8.15 -13.38
N GLU A 77 5.48 8.05 -14.61
CA GLU A 77 4.57 7.91 -15.74
C GLU A 77 3.89 6.56 -15.75
N GLU A 78 4.65 5.53 -15.43
CA GLU A 78 4.15 4.18 -15.35
C GLU A 78 4.15 3.75 -13.91
N GLN A 79 3.09 3.06 -13.49
CA GLN A 79 3.05 2.59 -12.11
C GLN A 79 4.11 1.52 -11.89
N PRO A 80 4.74 1.50 -10.71
CA PRO A 80 5.79 0.53 -10.44
C PRO A 80 5.23 -0.88 -10.32
N LYS A 81 6.12 -1.85 -10.47
CA LYS A 81 5.77 -3.25 -10.27
C LYS A 81 5.99 -3.61 -8.80
N PRO A 82 5.40 -4.73 -8.35
CA PRO A 82 5.58 -5.13 -6.96
C PRO A 82 7.04 -5.23 -6.53
N GLU A 83 7.91 -5.73 -7.39
CA GLU A 83 9.30 -5.86 -6.97
C GLU A 83 10.00 -4.52 -6.87
N ASP A 84 9.53 -3.50 -7.61
CA ASP A 84 10.07 -2.15 -7.43
C ASP A 84 9.74 -1.63 -6.05
N ILE A 85 8.52 -1.88 -5.58
CA ILE A 85 8.11 -1.48 -4.24
C ILE A 85 8.92 -2.24 -3.20
N ARG A 86 9.07 -3.56 -3.41
CA ARG A 86 9.76 -4.39 -2.43
C ARG A 86 11.19 -3.89 -2.18
N LYS A 87 11.82 -3.38 -3.21
CA LYS A 87 13.20 -2.88 -3.08
C LYS A 87 13.30 -1.58 -2.30
N THR A 88 12.19 -0.98 -1.95
CA THR A 88 12.21 0.26 -1.15
C THR A 88 11.84 0.01 0.32
N LEU A 89 11.57 -1.24 0.69
CA LEU A 89 11.08 -1.55 2.03
C LEU A 89 12.21 -1.95 2.96
N PHE A 90 12.12 -1.49 4.20
CA PHE A 90 13.00 -1.89 5.29
C PHE A 90 14.48 -1.72 4.92
N THR A 91 15.29 -2.75 5.10
CA THR A 91 16.74 -2.63 4.91
C THR A 91 17.15 -2.45 3.47
N GLU A 92 16.25 -2.73 2.53
CA GLU A 92 16.58 -2.55 1.11
C GLU A 92 16.40 -1.10 0.66
N ASN A 93 15.80 -0.26 1.50
CA ASN A 93 15.61 1.14 1.16
C ASN A 93 16.94 1.86 1.02
N LYS A 94 17.05 2.70 0.00
CA LYS A 94 18.32 3.38 -0.32
C LYS A 94 18.27 4.88 -0.11
N LEU A 95 17.28 5.35 0.63
CA LEU A 95 17.20 6.77 0.94
C LEU A 95 18.42 7.18 1.77
N SER A 96 18.96 8.36 1.48
CA SER A 96 20.14 8.85 2.20
C SER A 96 19.81 9.12 3.66
N ALA A 97 20.85 9.10 4.51
CA ALA A 97 20.65 9.33 5.93
C ALA A 97 20.01 10.69 6.21
N ASP A 98 20.41 11.69 5.46
CA ASP A 98 19.85 13.03 5.64
C ASP A 98 18.36 13.04 5.35
N LYS A 99 17.95 12.37 4.27
CA LYS A 99 16.54 12.32 3.93
C LYS A 99 15.77 11.43 4.89
N GLN A 100 16.39 10.35 5.37
CA GLN A 100 15.74 9.51 6.36
C GLN A 100 15.41 10.31 7.63
N ASN A 101 16.31 11.21 8.02
CA ASN A 101 16.06 12.02 9.21
C ASN A 101 14.84 12.91 9.08
N LEU A 102 14.50 13.30 7.86
CA LEU A 102 13.31 14.11 7.64
C LEU A 102 12.02 13.33 7.84
N PHE A 103 12.09 12.00 7.76
CA PHE A 103 10.91 11.16 7.87
C PHE A 103 10.84 10.35 9.16
N LYS A 104 11.72 10.62 10.10
CA LYS A 104 11.72 9.85 11.34
C LYS A 104 10.48 10.15 12.17
N ILE A 105 9.90 9.09 12.70
CA ILE A 105 8.72 9.23 13.52
C ILE A 105 8.97 8.48 14.84
N PRO A 106 8.30 8.89 15.92
CA PRO A 106 8.47 8.21 17.21
C PRO A 106 7.73 6.89 17.24
N GLU A 107 8.06 6.05 18.20
CA GLU A 107 7.32 4.82 18.42
C GLU A 107 5.87 5.14 18.77
N SER A 108 4.95 4.31 18.26
CA SER A 108 3.54 4.59 18.47
C SER A 108 3.17 4.59 19.95
N LYS A 109 3.81 3.74 20.75
CA LYS A 109 3.48 3.68 22.17
C LYS A 109 3.82 4.98 22.88
N ILE A 110 4.77 5.77 22.38
CA ILE A 110 5.12 7.03 23.00
C ILE A 110 4.01 8.05 22.78
N ILE A 111 3.46 8.08 21.57
CA ILE A 111 2.42 9.05 21.25
C ILE A 111 1.08 8.64 21.82
N ASN A 112 0.82 7.34 21.89
CA ASN A 112 -0.52 6.84 22.22
C ASN A 112 -0.66 6.45 23.68
N THR A 113 0.26 6.88 24.54
CA THR A 113 0.15 6.59 25.98
C THR A 113 -0.47 7.75 26.66
N ASP A 114 -1.59 8.04 26.58
CA ASP A 114 -2.12 9.05 27.43
C ASP A 114 -3.41 8.68 28.07
#